data_2b9a58b99f3870c1eedf810e3711b48d
#
_entry.id   2b9a58b99f3870c1eedf810e3711b48d
#
_cell.length_a   1.000
_cell.length_b   1.000
_cell.length_c   1.000
_cell.angle_alpha   90.00
_cell.angle_beta   90.00
_cell.angle_gamma   90.00
#
_symmetry.space_group_name_H-M   'P 1'
#
loop_
_entity.id
_entity.type
_entity.pdbx_description
1 polymer ?
#
loop_
_entity_poly.entity_id
_entity_poly.type
_entity_poly.pdbx_seq_one_letter_code
_entity_poly.pdbx_strand_id
1 'polypeptide(L)'
;MFPVSVIAVVALMLGGCGGDASHRSQASGPSTATEATHEVERLGVEVIARHPFDATSFTQGLEVTRDKLLVSTGWEGKSRIYHTTVDNVQSNSQDIDRRQFGEGATQVGNVVWELTWRDGVAYKRDAATLAELGTAKYAGEGWGLCSFSDVVVMSDGTDELRFLDPDTFAERSRVKVTLSGTPASELNELDCVTGDNGQRLVYSNVFLSTDIYRIDADSGKVTGIIDASTVPNNAAPDPNNVLNGIAHISGSDRFYVTGKRWPDLYEVRFVKPTS
;
A
#
# COMPACT_ATOMS: atom_id res chain seq x y z
N MET A 1 12.85 -39.93 -40.46
CA MET A 1 13.09 -41.33 -40.85
C MET A 1 13.47 -42.08 -39.60
N PHE A 2 12.52 -42.82 -39.05
CA PHE A 2 12.52 -44.05 -38.25
C PHE A 2 13.35 -44.16 -36.93
N PRO A 3 12.91 -45.02 -35.99
CA PRO A 3 11.53 -45.32 -35.56
C PRO A 3 11.36 -45.39 -34.01
N VAL A 4 10.10 -45.50 -33.64
CA VAL A 4 9.48 -45.90 -32.39
C VAL A 4 9.92 -47.30 -31.94
N SER A 5 10.09 -47.54 -30.62
CA SER A 5 9.98 -48.87 -30.02
C SER A 5 9.19 -48.82 -28.72
N VAL A 6 8.03 -49.42 -28.78
CA VAL A 6 7.15 -49.81 -27.68
C VAL A 6 7.61 -51.18 -27.16
N ILE A 7 7.73 -51.34 -25.84
CA ILE A 7 7.76 -52.67 -25.21
C ILE A 7 6.71 -52.71 -24.11
N ALA A 8 5.70 -53.52 -24.35
CA ALA A 8 4.74 -53.98 -23.38
C ALA A 8 5.25 -55.27 -22.73
N VAL A 9 5.07 -55.44 -21.41
CA VAL A 9 5.19 -56.72 -20.73
C VAL A 9 3.94 -56.97 -19.88
N VAL A 10 3.36 -58.09 -20.15
CA VAL A 10 2.09 -58.62 -19.64
C VAL A 10 2.35 -59.45 -18.36
N ALA A 11 1.42 -59.33 -17.46
CA ALA A 11 0.88 -60.13 -16.36
C ALA A 11 1.51 -61.50 -15.97
N LEU A 12 1.36 -61.86 -14.71
CA LEU A 12 0.62 -63.08 -14.34
C LEU A 12 0.16 -63.00 -12.86
N MET A 13 -1.08 -63.38 -12.65
CA MET A 13 -1.74 -63.63 -11.37
C MET A 13 -1.27 -64.91 -10.72
N LEU A 14 -1.24 -64.97 -9.40
CA LEU A 14 -1.53 -66.18 -8.62
C LEU A 14 -2.14 -65.79 -7.28
N GLY A 15 -3.27 -66.39 -6.97
CA GLY A 15 -4.08 -66.16 -5.79
C GLY A 15 -3.62 -66.91 -4.54
N GLY A 16 -4.12 -66.48 -3.40
CA GLY A 16 -3.98 -67.15 -2.12
C GLY A 16 -5.03 -66.58 -1.14
N CYS A 17 -6.03 -67.41 -0.80
CA CYS A 17 -7.03 -67.14 0.22
C CYS A 17 -6.51 -67.13 1.64
N GLY A 18 -7.14 -66.36 2.51
CA GLY A 18 -7.28 -66.70 3.92
C GLY A 18 -7.17 -65.56 4.90
N GLY A 19 -8.24 -65.23 5.63
CA GLY A 19 -8.16 -64.71 6.97
C GLY A 19 -8.92 -63.41 7.27
N ASP A 20 -10.14 -63.52 7.76
CA ASP A 20 -10.94 -62.50 8.42
C ASP A 20 -10.20 -61.81 9.54
N ALA A 21 -10.18 -60.44 9.50
CA ALA A 21 -10.13 -59.62 10.69
C ALA A 21 -10.73 -58.25 10.39
N SER A 22 -11.92 -58.06 10.85
CA SER A 22 -12.66 -56.77 10.79
C SER A 22 -11.93 -55.67 11.57
N HIS A 23 -11.18 -54.85 10.86
CA HIS A 23 -10.78 -53.52 11.34
C HIS A 23 -11.61 -52.46 10.61
N ARG A 24 -12.56 -51.90 11.36
CA ARG A 24 -13.39 -50.78 10.97
C ARG A 24 -12.48 -49.55 10.86
N SER A 25 -11.94 -49.25 9.69
CA SER A 25 -11.30 -47.99 9.38
C SER A 25 -12.36 -46.90 9.40
N GLN A 26 -12.29 -46.05 10.41
CA GLN A 26 -12.95 -44.76 10.37
C GLN A 26 -12.27 -43.91 9.30
N ALA A 27 -13.01 -43.67 8.21
CA ALA A 27 -12.63 -42.65 7.24
C ALA A 27 -12.78 -41.29 7.93
N SER A 28 -11.63 -40.67 8.26
CA SER A 28 -11.56 -39.26 8.57
C SER A 28 -11.92 -38.48 7.30
N GLY A 29 -13.13 -37.96 7.23
CA GLY A 29 -13.56 -37.03 6.20
C GLY A 29 -12.65 -35.80 6.18
N PRO A 30 -12.50 -35.13 5.04
CA PRO A 30 -11.74 -33.90 4.98
C PRO A 30 -12.38 -32.87 5.93
N SER A 31 -11.62 -32.44 6.93
CA SER A 31 -11.96 -31.29 7.77
C SER A 31 -11.97 -30.07 6.84
N THR A 32 -13.15 -29.65 6.41
CA THR A 32 -13.34 -28.32 5.83
C THR A 32 -13.07 -27.32 6.95
N ALA A 33 -11.86 -26.83 7.01
CA ALA A 33 -11.57 -25.62 7.78
C ALA A 33 -12.47 -24.52 7.21
N THR A 34 -13.52 -24.17 7.94
CA THR A 34 -14.34 -22.99 7.64
C THR A 34 -13.40 -21.80 7.79
N GLU A 35 -12.92 -21.23 6.68
CA GLU A 35 -12.24 -19.93 6.70
C GLU A 35 -13.20 -18.95 7.40
N ALA A 36 -12.79 -18.47 8.56
CA ALA A 36 -13.55 -17.43 9.24
C ALA A 36 -13.61 -16.24 8.27
N THR A 37 -14.79 -15.96 7.73
CA THR A 37 -15.04 -14.75 6.97
C THR A 37 -14.88 -13.59 7.96
N HIS A 38 -13.68 -12.99 8.00
CA HIS A 38 -13.51 -11.74 8.73
C HIS A 38 -14.38 -10.69 8.03
N GLU A 39 -15.43 -10.28 8.73
CA GLU A 39 -16.28 -9.18 8.28
C GLU A 39 -15.41 -7.92 8.13
N VAL A 40 -15.52 -7.23 7.00
CA VAL A 40 -14.78 -5.99 6.73
C VAL A 40 -15.30 -4.91 7.70
N GLU A 41 -14.42 -4.41 8.55
CA GLU A 41 -14.78 -3.39 9.51
C GLU A 41 -15.14 -2.07 8.81
N ARG A 42 -16.22 -1.43 9.22
CA ARG A 42 -16.59 -0.09 8.75
C ARG A 42 -16.23 0.93 9.81
N LEU A 43 -15.44 1.93 9.43
CA LEU A 43 -14.95 2.99 10.29
C LEU A 43 -15.31 4.35 9.69
N GLY A 44 -15.47 5.34 10.55
CA GLY A 44 -15.53 6.75 10.18
C GLY A 44 -14.28 7.47 10.68
N VAL A 45 -14.25 8.78 10.45
CA VAL A 45 -13.14 9.66 10.85
C VAL A 45 -13.61 10.63 11.93
N GLU A 46 -12.89 10.66 13.06
CA GLU A 46 -12.93 11.72 14.05
C GLU A 46 -11.77 12.69 13.83
N VAL A 47 -12.07 13.96 13.54
CA VAL A 47 -11.05 15.00 13.41
C VAL A 47 -10.63 15.48 14.78
N ILE A 48 -9.36 15.31 15.14
CA ILE A 48 -8.77 15.69 16.42
C ILE A 48 -8.22 17.12 16.37
N ALA A 49 -7.47 17.42 15.28
CA ALA A 49 -6.88 18.74 15.08
C ALA A 49 -6.80 19.08 13.57
N ARG A 50 -6.66 20.36 13.30
CA ARG A 50 -6.43 20.91 11.97
C ARG A 50 -5.16 21.76 11.98
N HIS A 51 -4.27 21.50 11.04
CA HIS A 51 -3.00 22.22 10.87
C HIS A 51 -2.95 22.89 9.50
N PRO A 52 -2.16 23.95 9.32
CA PRO A 52 -1.95 24.54 8.01
C PRO A 52 -1.18 23.58 7.09
N PHE A 53 -1.53 23.56 5.81
CA PHE A 53 -0.81 22.82 4.80
C PHE A 53 -0.62 23.63 3.52
N ASP A 54 0.31 23.20 2.65
CA ASP A 54 0.64 23.95 1.44
C ASP A 54 -0.36 23.69 0.31
N ALA A 55 -1.27 24.63 0.09
CA ALA A 55 -2.27 24.57 -0.97
C ALA A 55 -1.70 24.54 -2.41
N THR A 56 -0.38 24.71 -2.58
CA THR A 56 0.28 24.51 -3.88
C THR A 56 0.73 23.07 -4.11
N SER A 57 0.74 22.24 -3.06
CA SER A 57 1.13 20.84 -3.11
C SER A 57 0.02 19.97 -3.68
N PHE A 58 0.21 19.47 -4.89
CA PHE A 58 -0.61 18.40 -5.44
C PHE A 58 -0.13 17.07 -4.84
N THR A 59 -0.57 16.80 -3.60
CA THR A 59 -0.03 15.75 -2.75
C THR A 59 -0.20 14.37 -3.38
N GLN A 60 0.90 13.62 -3.49
CA GLN A 60 0.97 12.27 -4.03
C GLN A 60 1.62 11.28 -3.05
N GLY A 61 2.32 11.78 -2.04
CA GLY A 61 2.84 10.98 -0.94
C GLY A 61 2.91 11.81 0.34
N LEU A 62 2.57 11.18 1.46
CA LEU A 62 2.63 11.74 2.80
C LEU A 62 3.11 10.68 3.78
N GLU A 63 4.17 10.94 4.54
CA GLU A 63 4.69 10.00 5.53
C GLU A 63 5.20 10.73 6.77
N VAL A 64 4.98 10.18 7.96
CA VAL A 64 5.62 10.66 9.19
C VAL A 64 7.02 10.07 9.31
N THR A 65 8.04 10.92 9.24
CA THR A 65 9.44 10.54 9.38
C THR A 65 10.05 11.16 10.62
N ARG A 66 10.15 10.41 11.72
CA ARG A 66 10.62 10.91 13.02
C ARG A 66 9.80 12.10 13.51
N ASP A 67 10.33 13.33 13.37
CA ASP A 67 9.77 14.61 13.83
C ASP A 67 9.22 15.48 12.69
N LYS A 68 9.21 14.96 11.47
CA LYS A 68 8.80 15.67 10.26
C LYS A 68 7.80 14.85 9.44
N LEU A 69 7.19 15.52 8.50
CA LEU A 69 6.45 14.92 7.41
C LEU A 69 7.31 14.93 6.15
N LEU A 70 7.37 13.83 5.45
CA LEU A 70 7.85 13.71 4.08
C LEU A 70 6.65 13.92 3.15
N VAL A 71 6.76 14.81 2.19
CA VAL A 71 5.70 15.10 1.23
C VAL A 71 6.28 15.03 -0.17
N SER A 72 5.68 14.23 -1.04
CA SER A 72 5.92 14.27 -2.49
C SER A 72 4.70 14.80 -3.23
N THR A 73 4.94 15.49 -4.35
CA THR A 73 3.89 16.18 -5.08
C THR A 73 3.96 15.88 -6.57
N GLY A 74 2.81 15.81 -7.20
CA GLY A 74 2.68 15.71 -8.64
C GLY A 74 2.54 17.07 -9.32
N TRP A 75 2.50 17.07 -10.63
CA TRP A 75 2.33 18.14 -11.60
C TRP A 75 3.58 18.42 -12.42
N GLU A 76 3.51 18.17 -13.72
CA GLU A 76 4.63 18.43 -14.63
C GLU A 76 5.15 19.87 -14.49
N GLY A 77 6.46 20.00 -14.35
CA GLY A 77 7.15 21.28 -14.15
C GLY A 77 7.04 21.88 -12.76
N LYS A 78 6.35 21.21 -11.82
CA LYS A 78 6.15 21.68 -10.43
C LYS A 78 6.31 20.57 -9.40
N SER A 79 6.49 19.32 -9.83
CA SER A 79 6.68 18.17 -8.93
C SER A 79 7.92 18.34 -8.08
N ARG A 80 7.80 18.11 -6.79
CA ARG A 80 8.88 18.21 -5.82
C ARG A 80 8.65 17.31 -4.63
N ILE A 81 9.71 17.02 -3.91
CA ILE A 81 9.68 16.35 -2.62
C ILE A 81 10.29 17.26 -1.56
N TYR A 82 9.74 17.26 -0.35
CA TYR A 82 10.24 18.10 0.75
C TYR A 82 9.89 17.52 2.12
N HIS A 83 10.64 17.96 3.13
CA HIS A 83 10.22 17.79 4.52
C HIS A 83 9.42 18.99 5.00
N THR A 84 8.44 18.76 5.87
CA THR A 84 7.73 19.84 6.56
C THR A 84 7.42 19.45 8.01
N THR A 85 7.08 20.44 8.83
CA THR A 85 6.50 20.23 10.16
C THR A 85 4.98 20.33 10.08
N VAL A 86 4.27 19.99 11.15
CA VAL A 86 2.82 20.19 11.27
C VAL A 86 2.39 21.66 11.19
N ASP A 87 3.33 22.58 11.49
CA ASP A 87 3.12 24.03 11.33
C ASP A 87 3.47 24.53 9.92
N ASN A 88 3.64 23.62 8.97
CA ASN A 88 3.99 23.89 7.57
C ASN A 88 5.32 24.64 7.37
N VAL A 89 6.32 24.33 8.21
CA VAL A 89 7.69 24.85 8.03
C VAL A 89 8.46 23.87 7.14
N GLN A 90 8.61 24.23 5.86
CA GLN A 90 9.24 23.38 4.85
C GLN A 90 10.78 23.45 4.90
N SER A 91 11.43 22.33 4.57
CA SER A 91 12.89 22.20 4.46
C SER A 91 13.27 21.15 3.41
N ASN A 92 14.52 21.20 2.93
CA ASN A 92 15.10 20.17 2.03
C ASN A 92 14.30 19.95 0.74
N SER A 93 13.64 20.99 0.20
CA SER A 93 12.86 20.84 -1.04
C SER A 93 13.77 20.52 -2.23
N GLN A 94 13.40 19.49 -3.00
CA GLN A 94 14.07 19.04 -4.22
C GLN A 94 13.04 18.89 -5.34
N ASP A 95 13.30 19.50 -6.48
CA ASP A 95 12.51 19.31 -7.70
C ASP A 95 12.94 18.00 -8.39
N ILE A 96 12.04 17.41 -9.17
CA ILE A 96 12.35 16.33 -10.13
C ILE A 96 12.46 16.90 -11.55
N ASP A 97 12.81 16.07 -12.53
CA ASP A 97 12.82 16.50 -13.95
C ASP A 97 11.47 17.12 -14.31
N ARG A 98 11.48 18.31 -14.90
CA ARG A 98 10.28 19.11 -15.18
C ARG A 98 9.31 18.46 -16.19
N ARG A 99 9.74 17.42 -16.89
CA ARG A 99 8.90 16.62 -17.80
C ARG A 99 8.21 15.48 -17.11
N GLN A 100 8.54 15.22 -15.86
CA GLN A 100 8.01 14.11 -15.08
C GLN A 100 6.94 14.59 -14.10
N PHE A 101 6.05 13.68 -13.79
CA PHE A 101 5.04 13.85 -12.75
C PHE A 101 5.46 13.02 -11.53
N GLY A 102 5.73 13.68 -10.40
CA GLY A 102 6.09 13.01 -9.14
C GLY A 102 4.89 12.31 -8.51
N GLU A 103 5.16 11.19 -7.86
CA GLU A 103 4.16 10.35 -7.22
C GLU A 103 4.58 10.01 -5.79
N GLY A 104 4.09 8.89 -5.23
CA GLY A 104 4.33 8.47 -3.86
C GLY A 104 5.80 8.42 -3.48
N ALA A 105 6.09 8.65 -2.22
CA ALA A 105 7.44 8.55 -1.66
C ALA A 105 7.41 7.92 -0.27
N THR A 106 8.46 7.17 0.08
CA THR A 106 8.61 6.56 1.40
C THR A 106 10.06 6.54 1.85
N GLN A 107 10.27 6.63 3.16
CA GLN A 107 11.59 6.49 3.78
C GLN A 107 11.79 5.07 4.32
N VAL A 108 12.87 4.42 3.90
CA VAL A 108 13.35 3.17 4.49
C VAL A 108 14.80 3.34 4.94
N GLY A 109 15.04 3.25 6.23
CA GLY A 109 16.35 3.53 6.82
C GLY A 109 16.85 4.95 6.54
N ASN A 110 17.99 5.08 5.86
CA ASN A 110 18.61 6.35 5.48
C ASN A 110 18.34 6.76 4.02
N VAL A 111 17.40 6.08 3.36
CA VAL A 111 17.05 6.31 1.96
C VAL A 111 15.58 6.68 1.85
N VAL A 112 15.28 7.61 0.97
CA VAL A 112 13.92 7.87 0.48
C VAL A 112 13.84 7.43 -0.97
N TRP A 113 12.76 6.70 -1.30
CA TRP A 113 12.35 6.43 -2.66
C TRP A 113 11.19 7.34 -3.03
N GLU A 114 11.22 7.91 -4.26
CA GLU A 114 10.17 8.76 -4.82
C GLU A 114 9.85 8.29 -6.24
N LEU A 115 8.58 8.05 -6.52
CA LEU A 115 8.10 7.58 -7.82
C LEU A 115 7.87 8.71 -8.82
N THR A 116 7.83 8.33 -10.08
CA THR A 116 7.22 9.11 -11.17
C THR A 116 6.01 8.36 -11.73
N TRP A 117 5.01 9.06 -12.25
CA TRP A 117 3.77 8.42 -12.70
C TRP A 117 3.99 7.39 -13.82
N ARG A 118 4.47 7.84 -14.98
CA ARG A 118 4.56 7.01 -16.21
C ARG A 118 5.96 6.83 -16.76
N ASP A 119 6.94 7.46 -16.16
CA ASP A 119 8.33 7.42 -16.65
C ASP A 119 9.06 6.15 -16.22
N GLY A 120 8.48 5.37 -15.29
CA GLY A 120 9.09 4.16 -14.74
C GLY A 120 10.42 4.44 -14.04
N VAL A 121 10.55 5.62 -13.42
CA VAL A 121 11.74 6.05 -12.68
C VAL A 121 11.38 6.19 -11.21
N ALA A 122 12.15 5.53 -10.34
CA ALA A 122 12.17 5.81 -8.92
C ALA A 122 13.47 6.54 -8.56
N TYR A 123 13.37 7.72 -7.97
CA TYR A 123 14.50 8.45 -7.43
C TYR A 123 14.91 7.87 -6.08
N LYS A 124 16.20 7.60 -5.90
CA LYS A 124 16.81 7.24 -4.62
C LYS A 124 17.41 8.50 -4.02
N ARG A 125 17.03 8.87 -2.81
CA ARG A 125 17.44 10.09 -2.15
C ARG A 125 18.01 9.83 -0.77
N ASP A 126 18.88 10.70 -0.29
CA ASP A 126 19.33 10.74 1.09
C ASP A 126 18.19 11.20 2.01
N ALA A 127 17.88 10.43 3.05
CA ALA A 127 16.72 10.70 3.91
C ALA A 127 16.85 12.00 4.73
N ALA A 128 18.06 12.52 4.99
CA ALA A 128 18.24 13.74 5.78
C ALA A 128 18.13 15.00 4.93
N THR A 129 18.61 14.96 3.68
CA THR A 129 18.77 16.13 2.82
C THR A 129 17.87 16.12 1.58
N LEU A 130 17.29 14.96 1.25
CA LEU A 130 16.56 14.64 0.01
C LEU A 130 17.41 14.80 -1.27
N ALA A 131 18.72 14.96 -1.14
CA ALA A 131 19.62 14.97 -2.27
C ALA A 131 19.55 13.64 -3.04
N GLU A 132 19.55 13.70 -4.38
CA GLU A 132 19.54 12.51 -5.23
C GLU A 132 20.83 11.70 -5.07
N LEU A 133 20.68 10.40 -4.82
CA LEU A 133 21.76 9.41 -4.75
C LEU A 133 21.82 8.54 -6.01
N GLY A 134 20.76 8.51 -6.79
CA GLY A 134 20.63 7.70 -8.00
C GLY A 134 19.18 7.41 -8.35
N THR A 135 18.97 6.50 -9.28
CA THR A 135 17.63 6.11 -9.73
C THR A 135 17.54 4.60 -9.93
N ALA A 136 16.33 4.07 -9.82
CA ALA A 136 15.97 2.73 -10.26
C ALA A 136 14.89 2.79 -11.35
N LYS A 137 14.66 1.66 -12.02
CA LYS A 137 13.60 1.53 -13.02
C LYS A 137 12.56 0.52 -12.55
N TYR A 138 11.31 0.78 -12.90
CA TYR A 138 10.20 -0.15 -12.71
C TYR A 138 9.27 -0.14 -13.92
N ALA A 139 8.47 -1.18 -14.06
CA ALA A 139 7.51 -1.32 -15.16
C ALA A 139 6.13 -0.79 -14.76
N GLY A 140 5.39 -0.25 -15.72
CA GLY A 140 4.02 0.26 -15.51
C GLY A 140 3.99 1.66 -14.92
N GLU A 141 2.88 2.02 -14.31
CA GLU A 141 2.70 3.28 -13.60
C GLU A 141 3.17 3.14 -12.13
N GLY A 142 3.50 4.27 -11.50
CA GLY A 142 3.76 4.36 -10.08
C GLY A 142 2.79 5.34 -9.45
N TRP A 143 2.14 4.96 -8.33
CA TRP A 143 1.17 5.78 -7.64
C TRP A 143 1.59 6.02 -6.18
N GLY A 144 1.33 5.11 -5.26
CA GLY A 144 1.68 5.24 -3.85
C GLY A 144 2.91 4.43 -3.46
N LEU A 145 3.60 4.86 -2.43
CA LEU A 145 4.68 4.13 -1.76
C LEU A 145 4.53 4.20 -0.25
N CYS A 146 4.75 3.07 0.42
CA CYS A 146 5.06 3.03 1.84
C CYS A 146 6.13 1.98 2.13
N SER A 147 6.65 1.88 3.34
CA SER A 147 7.65 0.87 3.68
C SER A 147 7.43 0.22 5.04
N PHE A 148 7.72 -1.07 5.11
CA PHE A 148 8.12 -1.73 6.34
C PHE A 148 9.65 -1.71 6.43
N SER A 149 10.21 -2.17 7.56
CA SER A 149 11.68 -2.12 7.77
C SER A 149 12.49 -2.93 6.74
N ASP A 150 11.88 -3.92 6.09
CA ASP A 150 12.51 -4.91 5.23
C ASP A 150 12.04 -4.88 3.77
N VAL A 151 11.03 -4.07 3.46
CA VAL A 151 10.39 -4.04 2.14
C VAL A 151 9.70 -2.72 1.87
N VAL A 152 9.74 -2.27 0.61
CA VAL A 152 8.94 -1.14 0.10
C VAL A 152 7.69 -1.71 -0.57
N VAL A 153 6.53 -1.11 -0.32
CA VAL A 153 5.24 -1.47 -0.91
C VAL A 153 4.81 -0.37 -1.86
N MET A 154 4.41 -0.74 -3.07
CA MET A 154 4.02 0.16 -4.15
C MET A 154 2.64 -0.19 -4.70
N SER A 155 1.82 0.82 -4.93
CA SER A 155 0.59 0.75 -5.71
C SER A 155 0.79 1.32 -7.12
N ASP A 156 -0.09 0.95 -8.05
CA ASP A 156 -0.08 1.41 -9.44
C ASP A 156 -1.51 1.60 -10.01
N GLY A 157 -2.49 1.77 -9.12
CA GLY A 157 -3.91 1.93 -9.46
C GLY A 157 -4.63 0.62 -9.76
N THR A 158 -3.92 -0.50 -9.87
CA THR A 158 -4.52 -1.83 -10.06
C THR A 158 -4.99 -2.42 -8.72
N ASP A 159 -5.47 -3.67 -8.75
CA ASP A 159 -5.78 -4.47 -7.57
C ASP A 159 -4.56 -5.21 -6.99
N GLU A 160 -3.35 -4.75 -7.29
CA GLU A 160 -2.12 -5.38 -6.81
C GLU A 160 -1.28 -4.40 -5.96
N LEU A 161 -0.70 -4.92 -4.88
CA LEU A 161 0.41 -4.30 -4.15
C LEU A 161 1.71 -5.00 -4.54
N ARG A 162 2.72 -4.23 -4.92
CA ARG A 162 4.04 -4.72 -5.33
C ARG A 162 5.01 -4.57 -4.16
N PHE A 163 5.75 -5.62 -3.85
CA PHE A 163 6.74 -5.65 -2.78
C PHE A 163 8.14 -5.58 -3.37
N LEU A 164 8.88 -4.54 -3.02
CA LEU A 164 10.15 -4.18 -3.64
C LEU A 164 11.29 -4.26 -2.64
N ASP A 165 12.47 -4.59 -3.13
CA ASP A 165 13.72 -4.56 -2.36
C ASP A 165 14.06 -3.12 -1.94
N PRO A 166 14.29 -2.82 -0.64
CA PRO A 166 14.50 -1.46 -0.17
C PRO A 166 15.84 -0.85 -0.64
N ASP A 167 16.83 -1.66 -0.98
CA ASP A 167 18.15 -1.18 -1.40
C ASP A 167 18.24 -0.95 -2.91
N THR A 168 17.65 -1.86 -3.69
CA THR A 168 17.76 -1.92 -5.16
C THR A 168 16.50 -1.51 -5.90
N PHE A 169 15.35 -1.44 -5.20
CA PHE A 169 14.02 -1.22 -5.75
C PHE A 169 13.54 -2.34 -6.71
N ALA A 170 14.21 -3.47 -6.71
CA ALA A 170 13.81 -4.62 -7.52
C ALA A 170 12.54 -5.28 -6.95
N GLU A 171 11.59 -5.61 -7.81
CA GLU A 171 10.35 -6.27 -7.40
C GLU A 171 10.65 -7.69 -6.90
N ARG A 172 10.17 -8.02 -5.70
CA ARG A 172 10.29 -9.33 -5.05
C ARG A 172 9.03 -10.18 -5.23
N SER A 173 7.86 -9.57 -5.08
CA SER A 173 6.56 -10.25 -5.16
C SER A 173 5.41 -9.26 -5.36
N ARG A 174 4.21 -9.81 -5.57
CA ARG A 174 2.94 -9.09 -5.61
C ARG A 174 1.88 -9.81 -4.81
N VAL A 175 0.94 -9.04 -4.28
CA VAL A 175 -0.24 -9.55 -3.59
C VAL A 175 -1.48 -8.91 -4.21
N LYS A 176 -2.47 -9.73 -4.56
CA LYS A 176 -3.77 -9.23 -5.04
C LYS A 176 -4.62 -8.73 -3.89
N VAL A 177 -5.13 -7.52 -4.02
CA VAL A 177 -6.01 -6.93 -3.03
C VAL A 177 -7.46 -7.24 -3.34
N THR A 178 -8.19 -7.72 -2.32
CA THR A 178 -9.59 -8.08 -2.47
C THR A 178 -10.44 -7.51 -1.34
N LEU A 179 -11.62 -7.03 -1.71
CA LEU A 179 -12.67 -6.63 -0.78
C LEU A 179 -13.79 -7.68 -0.84
N SER A 180 -13.94 -8.45 0.23
CA SER A 180 -14.93 -9.55 0.30
C SER A 180 -14.84 -10.52 -0.90
N GLY A 181 -13.60 -10.82 -1.34
CA GLY A 181 -13.34 -11.74 -2.46
C GLY A 181 -13.41 -11.11 -3.86
N THR A 182 -13.79 -9.84 -3.98
CA THR A 182 -13.78 -9.09 -5.26
C THR A 182 -12.51 -8.27 -5.37
N PRO A 183 -11.84 -8.19 -6.54
CA PRO A 183 -10.68 -7.33 -6.75
C PRO A 183 -10.97 -5.89 -6.36
N ALA A 184 -10.03 -5.26 -5.62
CA ALA A 184 -10.11 -3.89 -5.15
C ALA A 184 -9.03 -3.05 -5.81
N SER A 185 -9.39 -2.29 -6.83
CA SER A 185 -8.50 -1.42 -7.61
C SER A 185 -8.54 0.04 -7.16
N GLU A 186 -7.89 0.91 -7.93
CA GLU A 186 -7.73 2.35 -7.65
C GLU A 186 -6.93 2.62 -6.36
N LEU A 187 -6.06 1.67 -5.98
CA LEU A 187 -5.15 1.83 -4.86
C LEU A 187 -4.15 2.94 -5.16
N ASN A 188 -4.16 3.99 -4.34
CA ASN A 188 -3.37 5.19 -4.57
C ASN A 188 -2.33 5.38 -3.48
N GLU A 189 -2.27 6.53 -2.84
CA GLU A 189 -1.30 6.84 -1.81
C GLU A 189 -1.41 5.86 -0.63
N LEU A 190 -0.26 5.48 -0.07
CA LEU A 190 -0.12 4.39 0.86
C LEU A 190 0.59 4.81 2.16
N ASP A 191 0.16 4.18 3.27
CA ASP A 191 0.92 4.18 4.52
C ASP A 191 1.03 2.76 5.10
N CYS A 192 2.23 2.37 5.55
CA CYS A 192 2.55 1.04 6.06
C CYS A 192 2.65 1.05 7.59
N VAL A 193 1.79 0.32 8.28
CA VAL A 193 1.72 0.26 9.74
C VAL A 193 1.98 -1.16 10.23
N THR A 194 2.93 -1.32 11.17
CA THR A 194 3.10 -2.57 11.90
C THR A 194 2.34 -2.48 13.21
N GLY A 195 1.33 -3.32 13.38
CA GLY A 195 0.55 -3.41 14.62
C GLY A 195 1.35 -4.01 15.78
N ASP A 196 0.87 -3.86 16.99
CA ASP A 196 1.52 -4.36 18.22
C ASP A 196 1.72 -5.88 18.25
N ASN A 197 0.87 -6.60 17.50
CA ASN A 197 0.97 -8.06 17.32
C ASN A 197 1.90 -8.48 16.17
N GLY A 198 2.59 -7.52 15.55
CA GLY A 198 3.46 -7.74 14.39
C GLY A 198 2.72 -7.86 13.05
N GLN A 199 1.40 -7.68 13.02
CA GLN A 199 0.62 -7.67 11.78
C GLN A 199 1.02 -6.48 10.90
N ARG A 200 1.25 -6.73 9.63
CA ARG A 200 1.58 -5.68 8.64
C ARG A 200 0.30 -5.22 7.94
N LEU A 201 0.00 -3.94 8.09
CA LEU A 201 -1.17 -3.30 7.51
C LEU A 201 -0.73 -2.22 6.52
N VAL A 202 -1.40 -2.17 5.37
CA VAL A 202 -1.28 -1.08 4.40
C VAL A 202 -2.58 -0.30 4.40
N TYR A 203 -2.49 0.99 4.67
CA TYR A 203 -3.60 1.92 4.47
C TYR A 203 -3.45 2.53 3.08
N SER A 204 -4.52 2.53 2.30
CA SER A 204 -4.51 3.03 0.92
C SER A 204 -5.65 3.99 0.69
N ASN A 205 -5.34 5.19 0.23
CA ASN A 205 -6.35 6.05 -0.39
C ASN A 205 -6.90 5.33 -1.64
N VAL A 206 -8.20 5.44 -1.88
CA VAL A 206 -8.84 4.96 -3.11
C VAL A 206 -9.07 6.16 -4.03
N PHE A 207 -8.51 6.11 -5.24
CA PHE A 207 -8.54 7.22 -6.18
C PHE A 207 -9.97 7.66 -6.51
N LEU A 208 -10.23 8.96 -6.49
CA LEU A 208 -11.55 9.60 -6.68
C LEU A 208 -12.62 9.19 -5.64
N SER A 209 -12.23 8.56 -4.54
CA SER A 209 -13.10 8.23 -3.41
C SER A 209 -12.68 8.99 -2.16
N THR A 210 -13.55 9.02 -1.16
CA THR A 210 -13.23 9.41 0.22
C THR A 210 -12.93 8.20 1.11
N ASP A 211 -12.97 6.99 0.55
CA ASP A 211 -12.63 5.77 1.28
C ASP A 211 -11.11 5.60 1.39
N ILE A 212 -10.69 5.09 2.54
CA ILE A 212 -9.36 4.58 2.78
C ILE A 212 -9.50 3.10 3.12
N TYR A 213 -8.78 2.23 2.42
CA TYR A 213 -8.75 0.80 2.72
C TYR A 213 -7.66 0.48 3.73
N ARG A 214 -7.98 -0.35 4.72
CA ARG A 214 -7.01 -1.02 5.56
C ARG A 214 -6.84 -2.44 5.05
N ILE A 215 -5.65 -2.76 4.56
CA ILE A 215 -5.31 -3.99 3.86
C ILE A 215 -4.32 -4.79 4.70
N ASP A 216 -4.58 -6.07 4.90
CA ASP A 216 -3.58 -7.00 5.44
C ASP A 216 -2.53 -7.27 4.37
N ALA A 217 -1.28 -6.88 4.62
CA ALA A 217 -0.22 -6.89 3.62
C ALA A 217 0.18 -8.30 3.15
N ASP A 218 -0.01 -9.31 3.99
CA ASP A 218 0.39 -10.68 3.68
C ASP A 218 -0.65 -11.41 2.84
N SER A 219 -1.93 -11.16 3.08
CA SER A 219 -3.04 -11.81 2.38
C SER A 219 -3.69 -10.97 1.27
N GLY A 220 -3.46 -9.66 1.25
CA GLY A 220 -4.14 -8.72 0.38
C GLY A 220 -5.62 -8.50 0.70
N LYS A 221 -6.12 -9.02 1.82
CA LYS A 221 -7.53 -8.84 2.19
C LYS A 221 -7.75 -7.44 2.75
N VAL A 222 -8.75 -6.73 2.24
CA VAL A 222 -9.24 -5.50 2.88
C VAL A 222 -9.95 -5.89 4.17
N THR A 223 -9.40 -5.44 5.30
CA THR A 223 -9.90 -5.73 6.65
C THR A 223 -10.73 -4.59 7.23
N GLY A 224 -10.64 -3.41 6.64
CA GLY A 224 -11.42 -2.24 7.04
C GLY A 224 -11.61 -1.24 5.90
N ILE A 225 -12.72 -0.54 5.94
CA ILE A 225 -13.00 0.61 5.08
C ILE A 225 -13.27 1.79 6.00
N ILE A 226 -12.49 2.85 5.83
CA ILE A 226 -12.59 4.10 6.56
C ILE A 226 -13.26 5.13 5.65
N ASP A 227 -14.47 5.56 5.99
CA ASP A 227 -15.16 6.66 5.31
C ASP A 227 -14.64 8.00 5.84
N ALA A 228 -13.82 8.66 5.03
CA ALA A 228 -13.27 10.00 5.32
C ALA A 228 -14.09 11.14 4.70
N SER A 229 -15.34 10.91 4.27
CA SER A 229 -16.20 11.92 3.66
C SER A 229 -16.53 13.11 4.59
N THR A 230 -16.35 12.91 5.91
CA THR A 230 -16.55 13.95 6.93
C THR A 230 -15.35 14.87 7.10
N VAL A 231 -14.17 14.52 6.54
CA VAL A 231 -12.98 15.38 6.59
C VAL A 231 -13.19 16.56 5.63
N PRO A 232 -13.13 17.82 6.11
CA PRO A 232 -13.44 18.96 5.26
C PRO A 232 -12.41 19.15 4.14
N ASN A 233 -12.87 19.24 2.91
CA ASN A 233 -12.06 19.68 1.77
C ASN A 233 -12.23 21.20 1.59
N ASN A 234 -11.24 21.97 2.04
CA ASN A 234 -11.23 23.43 1.92
C ASN A 234 -10.40 23.92 0.71
N ALA A 235 -10.00 23.02 -0.18
CA ALA A 235 -9.31 23.42 -1.40
C ALA A 235 -10.21 24.26 -2.34
N ALA A 236 -9.59 24.99 -3.24
CA ALA A 236 -10.33 25.64 -4.32
C ALA A 236 -11.13 24.59 -5.13
N PRO A 237 -12.33 24.91 -5.60
CA PRO A 237 -13.14 23.97 -6.37
C PRO A 237 -12.41 23.49 -7.63
N ASP A 238 -12.01 22.24 -7.65
CA ASP A 238 -11.36 21.54 -8.77
C ASP A 238 -11.61 20.03 -8.57
N PRO A 239 -12.07 19.28 -9.58
CA PRO A 239 -12.33 17.85 -9.46
C PRO A 239 -11.09 17.02 -9.16
N ASN A 240 -9.89 17.58 -9.35
CA ASN A 240 -8.63 16.91 -9.03
C ASN A 240 -8.17 17.15 -7.58
N ASN A 241 -8.81 18.05 -6.84
CA ASN A 241 -8.45 18.34 -5.45
C ASN A 241 -9.09 17.34 -4.48
N VAL A 242 -8.81 16.07 -4.70
CA VAL A 242 -9.36 14.93 -3.96
C VAL A 242 -8.51 14.60 -2.72
N LEU A 243 -9.10 13.83 -1.79
CA LEU A 243 -8.39 13.21 -0.68
C LEU A 243 -7.23 12.36 -1.22
N ASN A 244 -6.02 12.62 -0.79
CA ASN A 244 -4.83 11.84 -1.12
C ASN A 244 -3.68 12.25 -0.20
N GLY A 245 -3.26 11.35 0.65
CA GLY A 245 -2.25 11.51 1.67
C GLY A 245 -2.75 11.01 3.01
N ILE A 246 -2.13 9.93 3.50
CA ILE A 246 -2.38 9.34 4.81
C ILE A 246 -1.03 8.99 5.45
N ALA A 247 -0.85 9.31 6.73
CA ALA A 247 0.38 9.01 7.45
C ALA A 247 0.09 8.70 8.92
N HIS A 248 0.50 7.52 9.39
CA HIS A 248 0.34 7.08 10.76
C HIS A 248 1.25 7.85 11.71
N ILE A 249 0.71 8.32 12.83
CA ILE A 249 1.48 8.93 13.90
C ILE A 249 2.00 7.82 14.82
N SER A 250 3.27 7.49 14.68
CA SER A 250 3.91 6.37 15.37
C SER A 250 3.65 6.36 16.87
N GLY A 251 3.33 5.18 17.43
CA GLY A 251 3.01 5.00 18.84
C GLY A 251 1.64 5.52 19.26
N SER A 252 0.73 5.78 18.33
CA SER A 252 -0.62 6.26 18.58
C SER A 252 -1.65 5.52 17.69
N ASP A 253 -2.94 5.79 17.92
CA ASP A 253 -4.06 5.37 17.07
C ASP A 253 -4.47 6.48 16.06
N ARG A 254 -3.60 7.47 15.85
CA ARG A 254 -3.87 8.67 15.05
C ARG A 254 -3.11 8.67 13.73
N PHE A 255 -3.69 9.38 12.77
CA PHE A 255 -3.14 9.59 11.43
C PHE A 255 -3.21 11.06 11.07
N TYR A 256 -2.32 11.48 10.17
CA TYR A 256 -2.53 12.67 9.39
C TYR A 256 -3.19 12.31 8.08
N VAL A 257 -4.16 13.13 7.63
CA VAL A 257 -4.78 13.03 6.30
C VAL A 257 -4.84 14.41 5.66
N THR A 258 -4.68 14.43 4.36
CA THR A 258 -4.78 15.65 3.54
C THR A 258 -5.29 15.30 2.13
N GLY A 259 -5.24 16.23 1.21
CA GLY A 259 -5.59 16.02 -0.19
C GLY A 259 -4.76 16.86 -1.15
N LYS A 260 -5.00 16.65 -2.43
CA LYS A 260 -4.33 17.38 -3.51
C LYS A 260 -4.72 18.85 -3.45
N ARG A 261 -3.74 19.74 -3.23
CA ARG A 261 -3.90 21.20 -3.03
C ARG A 261 -4.82 21.58 -1.86
N TRP A 262 -4.92 20.72 -0.85
CA TRP A 262 -5.65 21.11 0.35
C TRP A 262 -4.82 22.10 1.16
N PRO A 263 -5.44 23.18 1.71
CA PRO A 263 -4.77 24.12 2.59
C PRO A 263 -4.60 23.57 4.01
N ASP A 264 -5.12 22.39 4.28
CA ASP A 264 -5.23 21.80 5.60
C ASP A 264 -4.65 20.39 5.66
N LEU A 265 -3.97 20.09 6.76
CA LEU A 265 -3.59 18.77 7.23
C LEU A 265 -4.44 18.46 8.46
N TYR A 266 -5.13 17.34 8.47
CA TYR A 266 -5.96 16.93 9.59
C TYR A 266 -5.32 15.81 10.40
N GLU A 267 -5.21 15.99 11.71
CA GLU A 267 -4.95 14.89 12.63
C GLU A 267 -6.27 14.21 12.94
N VAL A 268 -6.34 12.90 12.72
CA VAL A 268 -7.58 12.14 12.78
C VAL A 268 -7.40 10.84 13.55
N ARG A 269 -8.53 10.29 14.03
CA ARG A 269 -8.66 8.92 14.53
C ARG A 269 -9.73 8.19 13.75
N PHE A 270 -9.51 6.88 13.50
CA PHE A 270 -10.51 6.03 12.88
C PHE A 270 -11.39 5.40 13.98
N VAL A 271 -12.69 5.64 13.90
CA VAL A 271 -13.66 5.27 14.94
C VAL A 271 -14.81 4.45 14.36
N LYS A 272 -15.39 3.59 15.18
CA LYS A 272 -16.63 2.92 14.80
C LYS A 272 -17.74 3.95 14.63
N PRO A 273 -18.60 3.85 13.60
CA PRO A 273 -19.75 4.72 13.48
C PRO A 273 -20.61 4.65 14.74
N THR A 274 -20.99 5.80 15.26
CA THR A 274 -22.00 5.86 16.34
C THR A 274 -23.34 5.46 15.75
N SER A 275 -23.92 4.39 16.29
CA SER A 275 -25.26 3.88 15.94
C SER A 275 -26.37 4.91 16.23
#